data_9975fd1562a2b9c7220244d16dfb1ee3
#
_entry.id   9975fd1562a2b9c7220244d16dfb1ee3
#
_cell.length_a   1.000
_cell.length_b   1.000
_cell.length_c   1.000
_cell.angle_alpha   90.00
_cell.angle_beta   90.00
_cell.angle_gamma   90.00
#
_symmetry.space_group_name_H-M   'P 1'
#
loop_
_entity.id
_entity.type
_entity.pdbx_description
1 polymer ?
#
loop_
_entity_poly.entity_id
_entity_poly.type
_entity_poly.pdbx_seq_one_letter_code
_entity_poly.pdbx_strand_id
1 'polypeptide(L)'
;MKRLSNIKIKLKALFLCAFLGVGLLAFTGCSGSGEAVNNGKLNIVCTTYPQYNWIQNIIGEDSEKFNLTLLIDGGVDLHSYQPSAKDMAKISSADMFVYVGGSSDAWVLDAVRETANKNMKKVNMMELLGDRAKEEEVVEGMQSDEHGHSHTDDDDSEHSDASDEDTEYDEHIWLSLKNAKVLTQQLANVIKELDSENADEYQSNADAYIKQLSDLDKEYETVISSSRLDTVVFGDRFPFRYLVDDYNLDYYAAFAGCSAETEASFKTVTFLAGKVDEIGTKVILAIDGSDEKIANTIKDNTKDKNQEILVLDSMQSVKTTESDDYNYINVMVKNLTVLKQALA
;
A
#
# COMPACT_ATOMS: atom_id res chain seq x y z
N MET A 1 37.14 73.44 -30.21
CA MET A 1 36.65 72.62 -29.08
C MET A 1 35.21 72.10 -29.25
N LYS A 2 34.31 72.67 -30.06
CA LYS A 2 32.89 72.17 -30.21
C LYS A 2 32.74 70.90 -31.10
N ARG A 3 33.69 70.55 -31.96
CA ARG A 3 33.57 69.37 -32.85
C ARG A 3 33.90 68.03 -32.13
N LEU A 4 34.74 68.03 -31.10
CA LEU A 4 35.15 66.83 -30.34
C LEU A 4 34.09 66.39 -29.33
N SER A 5 33.25 67.31 -28.82
CA SER A 5 32.17 67.01 -27.89
C SER A 5 31.04 66.24 -28.56
N ASN A 6 30.70 66.51 -29.79
CA ASN A 6 29.62 65.85 -30.54
C ASN A 6 29.96 64.43 -31.01
N ILE A 7 31.28 64.12 -31.19
CA ILE A 7 31.71 62.73 -31.46
C ILE A 7 31.63 61.83 -30.22
N LYS A 8 31.95 62.37 -29.04
CA LYS A 8 31.85 61.60 -27.75
C LYS A 8 30.39 61.30 -27.40
N ILE A 9 29.47 62.19 -27.68
CA ILE A 9 28.02 61.99 -27.45
C ILE A 9 27.42 60.95 -28.42
N LYS A 10 27.81 61.00 -29.71
CA LYS A 10 27.36 60.00 -30.72
C LYS A 10 27.94 58.60 -30.45
N LEU A 11 29.18 58.51 -29.91
CA LEU A 11 29.76 57.23 -29.58
C LEU A 11 29.14 56.62 -28.29
N LYS A 12 28.75 57.45 -27.31
CA LYS A 12 28.02 56.98 -26.13
C LYS A 12 26.58 56.53 -26.45
N ALA A 13 25.92 57.19 -27.39
CA ALA A 13 24.58 56.77 -27.82
C ALA A 13 24.63 55.46 -28.62
N LEU A 14 25.70 55.24 -29.43
CA LEU A 14 25.87 53.99 -30.17
C LEU A 14 26.19 52.79 -29.27
N PHE A 15 26.97 53.01 -28.17
CA PHE A 15 27.23 51.96 -27.18
C PHE A 15 26.02 51.66 -26.30
N LEU A 16 25.15 52.64 -26.02
CA LEU A 16 23.94 52.42 -25.23
C LEU A 16 22.86 51.64 -26.02
N CYS A 17 22.74 51.86 -27.33
CA CYS A 17 21.86 51.06 -28.19
C CYS A 17 22.36 49.63 -28.44
N ALA A 18 23.70 49.40 -28.46
CA ALA A 18 24.27 48.05 -28.57
C ALA A 18 24.07 47.21 -27.30
N PHE A 19 24.04 47.85 -26.11
CA PHE A 19 23.77 47.14 -24.84
C PHE A 19 22.28 46.85 -24.64
N LEU A 20 21.36 47.63 -25.19
CA LEU A 20 19.92 47.36 -25.15
C LEU A 20 19.47 46.28 -26.16
N GLY A 21 20.26 46.10 -27.25
CA GLY A 21 19.97 45.06 -28.26
C GLY A 21 20.42 43.65 -27.85
N VAL A 22 21.42 43.53 -26.98
CA VAL A 22 21.90 42.22 -26.46
C VAL A 22 21.09 41.75 -25.26
N GLY A 23 20.39 42.64 -24.55
CA GLY A 23 19.54 42.30 -23.38
C GLY A 23 18.18 41.68 -23.77
N LEU A 24 17.73 41.74 -25.04
CA LEU A 24 16.46 41.19 -25.47
C LEU A 24 16.55 39.79 -26.11
N LEU A 25 17.74 39.20 -26.20
CA LEU A 25 17.93 37.83 -26.72
C LEU A 25 18.21 36.79 -25.60
N ALA A 26 18.18 37.18 -24.31
CA ALA A 26 18.42 36.30 -23.20
C ALA A 26 17.15 35.95 -22.40
N PHE A 27 15.96 36.30 -22.90
CA PHE A 27 14.67 35.83 -22.36
C PHE A 27 13.90 34.95 -23.36
N THR A 28 14.62 34.10 -24.11
CA THR A 28 13.97 32.87 -24.55
C THR A 28 13.97 31.96 -23.38
N GLY A 29 12.87 32.06 -22.62
CA GLY A 29 12.60 31.30 -21.43
C GLY A 29 12.78 29.81 -21.69
N CYS A 30 13.48 29.18 -20.81
CA CYS A 30 13.17 27.83 -20.39
C CYS A 30 11.75 27.86 -19.81
N SER A 31 10.71 27.82 -20.62
CA SER A 31 9.53 27.08 -20.31
C SER A 31 9.94 25.61 -20.48
N GLY A 32 10.64 25.10 -19.50
CA GLY A 32 10.70 23.69 -19.25
C GLY A 32 9.29 23.28 -18.83
N SER A 33 8.38 23.16 -19.79
CA SER A 33 7.38 22.12 -19.74
C SER A 33 8.23 20.85 -19.61
N GLY A 34 8.23 20.22 -18.45
CA GLY A 34 8.67 18.86 -18.30
C GLY A 34 7.73 18.03 -19.19
N GLU A 35 8.00 17.99 -20.48
CA GLU A 35 7.53 16.92 -21.32
C GLU A 35 8.10 15.67 -20.66
N ALA A 36 7.21 14.85 -20.10
CA ALA A 36 7.53 13.48 -19.75
C ALA A 36 8.25 12.92 -20.98
N VAL A 37 9.52 12.57 -20.83
CA VAL A 37 10.31 12.00 -21.92
C VAL A 37 9.60 10.69 -22.26
N ASN A 38 8.73 10.75 -23.26
CA ASN A 38 8.12 9.56 -23.81
C ASN A 38 9.21 8.81 -24.55
N ASN A 39 9.92 7.94 -23.83
CA ASN A 39 10.98 7.08 -24.35
C ASN A 39 10.41 5.87 -25.10
N GLY A 40 9.12 5.88 -25.43
CA GLY A 40 8.41 4.79 -26.10
C GLY A 40 8.01 3.66 -25.16
N LYS A 41 8.24 3.82 -23.84
CA LYS A 41 7.84 2.86 -22.82
C LYS A 41 6.47 3.20 -22.22
N LEU A 42 5.74 2.18 -21.82
CA LEU A 42 4.51 2.30 -21.06
C LEU A 42 4.82 2.54 -19.57
N ASN A 43 4.21 3.57 -18.99
CA ASN A 43 4.42 3.94 -17.60
C ASN A 43 3.35 3.32 -16.73
N ILE A 44 3.75 2.42 -15.84
CA ILE A 44 2.87 1.81 -14.83
C ILE A 44 3.27 2.35 -13.46
N VAL A 45 2.29 2.87 -12.72
CA VAL A 45 2.49 3.40 -11.37
C VAL A 45 1.64 2.60 -10.40
N CYS A 46 2.24 2.09 -9.34
CA CYS A 46 1.57 1.33 -8.27
C CYS A 46 1.69 2.08 -6.94
N THR A 47 0.63 2.09 -6.13
CA THR A 47 0.69 2.64 -4.77
C THR A 47 1.49 1.75 -3.86
N THR A 48 1.21 0.44 -3.78
CA THR A 48 1.78 -0.48 -2.81
C THR A 48 2.69 -1.54 -3.45
N TYR A 49 3.56 -2.11 -2.62
CA TYR A 49 4.56 -3.09 -3.05
C TYR A 49 3.97 -4.40 -3.61
N PRO A 50 2.93 -5.01 -3.04
CA PRO A 50 2.36 -6.24 -3.60
C PRO A 50 1.94 -6.08 -5.06
N GLN A 51 1.24 -4.99 -5.40
CA GLN A 51 0.82 -4.66 -6.78
C GLN A 51 2.03 -4.53 -7.71
N TYR A 52 3.06 -3.79 -7.25
CA TYR A 52 4.31 -3.59 -7.96
C TYR A 52 4.99 -4.93 -8.26
N ASN A 53 5.13 -5.80 -7.26
CA ASN A 53 5.81 -7.09 -7.41
C ASN A 53 5.03 -8.06 -8.31
N TRP A 54 3.69 -8.08 -8.22
CA TRP A 54 2.88 -8.91 -9.12
C TRP A 54 3.02 -8.46 -10.57
N ILE A 55 2.95 -7.14 -10.83
CA ILE A 55 3.13 -6.60 -12.18
C ILE A 55 4.54 -6.89 -12.69
N GLN A 56 5.57 -6.75 -11.87
CA GLN A 56 6.94 -7.10 -12.22
C GLN A 56 7.05 -8.55 -12.71
N ASN A 57 6.38 -9.49 -12.01
CA ASN A 57 6.35 -10.89 -12.42
C ASN A 57 5.56 -11.12 -13.72
N ILE A 58 4.51 -10.33 -13.98
CA ILE A 58 3.71 -10.43 -15.22
C ILE A 58 4.49 -9.90 -16.43
N ILE A 59 5.13 -8.73 -16.31
CA ILE A 59 5.84 -8.10 -17.45
C ILE A 59 7.23 -8.68 -17.71
N GLY A 60 7.77 -9.47 -16.75
CA GLY A 60 9.13 -9.99 -16.77
C GLY A 60 10.17 -8.97 -16.29
N GLU A 61 11.30 -9.46 -15.78
CA GLU A 61 12.34 -8.63 -15.17
C GLU A 61 13.01 -7.66 -16.17
N ASP A 62 13.19 -8.11 -17.41
CA ASP A 62 13.93 -7.41 -18.47
C ASP A 62 13.01 -6.65 -19.44
N SER A 63 11.77 -6.34 -19.04
CA SER A 63 10.84 -5.70 -19.96
C SER A 63 11.28 -4.28 -20.31
N GLU A 64 11.91 -4.11 -21.46
CA GLU A 64 12.30 -2.79 -22.00
C GLU A 64 11.10 -1.93 -22.36
N LYS A 65 9.89 -2.50 -22.40
CA LYS A 65 8.66 -1.78 -22.82
C LYS A 65 8.00 -0.99 -21.70
N PHE A 66 8.36 -1.24 -20.43
CA PHE A 66 7.69 -0.63 -19.29
C PHE A 66 8.64 0.19 -18.42
N ASN A 67 8.09 1.25 -17.83
CA ASN A 67 8.64 1.93 -16.66
C ASN A 67 7.70 1.64 -15.50
N LEU A 68 8.07 0.70 -14.63
CA LEU A 68 7.29 0.35 -13.46
C LEU A 68 7.76 1.18 -12.26
N THR A 69 6.83 1.84 -11.58
CA THR A 69 7.11 2.75 -10.45
C THR A 69 6.28 2.36 -9.24
N LEU A 70 6.96 2.21 -8.09
CA LEU A 70 6.33 2.12 -6.77
C LEU A 70 6.27 3.52 -6.15
N LEU A 71 5.14 3.91 -5.57
CA LEU A 71 4.97 5.20 -4.88
C LEU A 71 5.31 5.10 -3.40
N ILE A 72 4.72 4.12 -2.69
CA ILE A 72 4.91 3.94 -1.25
C ILE A 72 6.11 3.03 -1.04
N ASP A 73 7.28 3.65 -0.86
CA ASP A 73 8.56 3.00 -0.61
C ASP A 73 9.31 3.71 0.54
N GLY A 74 10.44 3.16 0.95
CA GLY A 74 11.30 3.78 1.96
C GLY A 74 10.78 3.62 3.40
N GLY A 75 9.87 2.67 3.64
CA GLY A 75 9.33 2.36 4.96
C GLY A 75 8.23 3.31 5.42
N VAL A 76 7.58 3.98 4.48
CA VAL A 76 6.37 4.78 4.77
C VAL A 76 5.19 3.81 4.88
N ASP A 77 4.41 3.95 5.95
CA ASP A 77 3.18 3.18 6.15
C ASP A 77 2.08 3.67 5.20
N LEU A 78 1.33 2.74 4.60
CA LEU A 78 0.23 3.00 3.67
C LEU A 78 -0.77 4.02 4.22
N HIS A 79 -1.19 3.86 5.48
CA HIS A 79 -2.20 4.72 6.12
C HIS A 79 -1.69 6.13 6.43
N SER A 80 -0.38 6.35 6.39
CA SER A 80 0.27 7.64 6.62
C SER A 80 0.73 8.32 5.33
N TYR A 81 0.61 7.65 4.18
CA TYR A 81 1.13 8.14 2.93
C TYR A 81 0.35 9.35 2.40
N GLN A 82 1.10 10.38 1.99
CA GLN A 82 0.57 11.55 1.30
C GLN A 82 1.41 11.77 0.03
N PRO A 83 0.78 11.81 -1.17
CA PRO A 83 1.52 11.94 -2.41
C PRO A 83 2.20 13.30 -2.52
N SER A 84 3.48 13.28 -2.91
CA SER A 84 4.22 14.48 -3.24
C SER A 84 3.82 15.04 -4.61
N ALA A 85 4.16 16.29 -4.91
CA ALA A 85 3.97 16.86 -6.24
C ALA A 85 4.68 16.04 -7.34
N LYS A 86 5.80 15.36 -7.01
CA LYS A 86 6.50 14.47 -7.92
C LYS A 86 5.70 13.20 -8.19
N ASP A 87 5.05 12.65 -7.19
CA ASP A 87 4.20 11.47 -7.33
C ASP A 87 2.95 11.78 -8.13
N MET A 88 2.33 12.95 -7.90
CA MET A 88 1.22 13.46 -8.71
C MET A 88 1.60 13.61 -10.19
N ALA A 89 2.83 14.07 -10.49
CA ALA A 89 3.32 14.16 -11.86
C ALA A 89 3.51 12.79 -12.52
N LYS A 90 4.02 11.79 -11.78
CA LYS A 90 4.14 10.40 -12.27
C LYS A 90 2.76 9.81 -12.59
N ILE A 91 1.80 9.94 -11.66
CA ILE A 91 0.42 9.45 -11.84
C ILE A 91 -0.21 10.12 -13.05
N SER A 92 -0.08 11.46 -13.17
CA SER A 92 -0.70 12.23 -14.25
C SER A 92 -0.25 11.78 -15.65
N SER A 93 0.97 11.25 -15.80
CA SER A 93 1.55 10.78 -17.05
C SER A 93 1.53 9.26 -17.22
N ALA A 94 0.96 8.51 -16.29
CA ALA A 94 0.91 7.06 -16.35
C ALA A 94 -0.02 6.55 -17.47
N ASP A 95 0.32 5.39 -18.04
CA ASP A 95 -0.56 4.63 -18.92
C ASP A 95 -1.45 3.68 -18.10
N MET A 96 -0.98 3.24 -16.95
CA MET A 96 -1.72 2.46 -15.98
C MET A 96 -1.38 2.94 -14.56
N PHE A 97 -2.41 3.19 -13.75
CA PHE A 97 -2.28 3.52 -12.33
C PHE A 97 -3.04 2.51 -11.51
N VAL A 98 -2.35 1.82 -10.60
CA VAL A 98 -2.87 0.75 -9.76
C VAL A 98 -2.85 1.19 -8.30
N TYR A 99 -3.98 1.07 -7.62
CA TYR A 99 -4.17 1.48 -6.24
C TYR A 99 -5.09 0.49 -5.52
N VAL A 100 -5.07 0.51 -4.19
CA VAL A 100 -5.86 -0.45 -3.39
C VAL A 100 -7.35 -0.15 -3.48
N GLY A 101 -7.76 1.10 -3.22
CA GLY A 101 -9.14 1.57 -3.38
C GLY A 101 -9.94 1.68 -2.08
N GLY A 102 -9.31 1.56 -0.91
CA GLY A 102 -9.94 1.79 0.38
C GLY A 102 -9.78 3.23 0.91
N SER A 103 -9.98 3.42 2.21
CA SER A 103 -9.93 4.73 2.87
C SER A 103 -8.55 5.38 2.80
N SER A 104 -7.48 4.59 2.84
CA SER A 104 -6.10 5.08 2.69
C SER A 104 -5.81 5.67 1.31
N ASP A 105 -6.58 5.30 0.30
CA ASP A 105 -6.46 5.79 -1.07
C ASP A 105 -7.48 6.91 -1.41
N ALA A 106 -8.13 7.53 -0.42
CA ALA A 106 -9.11 8.61 -0.65
C ALA A 106 -8.54 9.77 -1.50
N TRP A 107 -7.26 10.06 -1.37
CA TRP A 107 -6.53 11.05 -2.17
C TRP A 107 -6.46 10.73 -3.67
N VAL A 108 -6.63 9.45 -4.05
CA VAL A 108 -6.57 8.98 -5.44
C VAL A 108 -7.66 9.63 -6.29
N LEU A 109 -8.86 9.85 -5.75
CA LEU A 109 -9.96 10.47 -6.48
C LEU A 109 -9.58 11.85 -7.03
N ASP A 110 -8.82 12.63 -6.26
CA ASP A 110 -8.33 13.93 -6.71
C ASP A 110 -7.17 13.78 -7.70
N ALA A 111 -6.25 12.84 -7.45
CA ALA A 111 -5.12 12.56 -8.33
C ALA A 111 -5.57 12.18 -9.76
N VAL A 112 -6.57 11.31 -9.89
CA VAL A 112 -7.03 10.82 -11.19
C VAL A 112 -7.98 11.76 -11.92
N ARG A 113 -8.53 12.78 -11.24
CA ARG A 113 -9.42 13.77 -11.87
C ARG A 113 -8.69 14.67 -12.85
N GLU A 114 -7.46 15.05 -12.55
CA GLU A 114 -6.66 16.04 -13.28
C GLU A 114 -5.50 15.41 -14.06
N THR A 115 -5.58 14.14 -14.44
CA THR A 115 -4.51 13.46 -15.18
C THR A 115 -4.32 14.04 -16.58
N ALA A 116 -3.06 14.16 -17.01
CA ALA A 116 -2.71 14.58 -18.37
C ALA A 116 -3.05 13.49 -19.39
N ASN A 117 -2.79 12.23 -19.07
CA ASN A 117 -3.15 11.09 -19.91
C ASN A 117 -4.63 10.70 -19.69
N LYS A 118 -5.50 11.10 -20.62
CA LYS A 118 -6.94 10.79 -20.55
C LYS A 118 -7.26 9.33 -20.87
N ASN A 119 -6.32 8.58 -21.42
CA ASN A 119 -6.46 7.14 -21.74
C ASN A 119 -5.89 6.24 -20.64
N MET A 120 -5.39 6.81 -19.55
CA MET A 120 -4.84 6.06 -18.43
C MET A 120 -5.81 5.00 -17.92
N LYS A 121 -5.35 3.74 -17.82
CA LYS A 121 -6.08 2.67 -17.15
C LYS A 121 -5.99 2.88 -15.64
N LYS A 122 -7.13 3.11 -15.00
CA LYS A 122 -7.26 3.25 -13.54
C LYS A 122 -7.70 1.91 -13.00
N VAL A 123 -6.87 1.32 -12.16
CA VAL A 123 -7.07 -0.05 -11.65
C VAL A 123 -7.22 0.01 -10.14
N ASN A 124 -8.47 -0.07 -9.69
CA ASN A 124 -8.85 -0.21 -8.30
C ASN A 124 -8.86 -1.69 -7.94
N MET A 125 -7.98 -2.11 -7.02
CA MET A 125 -7.82 -3.51 -6.67
C MET A 125 -9.01 -4.06 -5.88
N MET A 126 -9.65 -3.24 -5.04
CA MET A 126 -10.87 -3.61 -4.33
C MET A 126 -12.03 -3.85 -5.30
N GLU A 127 -12.18 -2.99 -6.33
CA GLU A 127 -13.18 -3.20 -7.40
C GLU A 127 -12.92 -4.48 -8.19
N LEU A 128 -11.64 -4.78 -8.51
CA LEU A 128 -11.27 -6.02 -9.20
C LEU A 128 -11.55 -7.26 -8.35
N LEU A 129 -11.47 -7.14 -7.03
CA LEU A 129 -11.75 -8.22 -6.10
C LEU A 129 -13.25 -8.48 -5.98
N GLY A 130 -14.10 -7.44 -6.12
CA GLY A 130 -15.54 -7.51 -6.10
C GLY A 130 -16.09 -8.10 -4.79
N ASP A 131 -17.02 -9.04 -4.87
CA ASP A 131 -17.71 -9.67 -3.72
C ASP A 131 -16.77 -10.39 -2.72
N ARG A 132 -15.48 -10.46 -2.99
CA ARG A 132 -14.47 -10.99 -2.06
C ARG A 132 -13.96 -9.96 -1.07
N ALA A 133 -14.22 -8.68 -1.30
CA ALA A 133 -13.90 -7.63 -0.36
C ALA A 133 -14.67 -7.87 0.97
N LYS A 134 -13.98 -7.70 2.09
CA LYS A 134 -14.52 -7.93 3.43
C LYS A 134 -14.58 -6.62 4.19
N GLU A 135 -15.64 -6.45 4.95
CA GLU A 135 -15.76 -5.35 5.88
C GLU A 135 -14.70 -5.46 6.98
N GLU A 136 -14.23 -4.32 7.47
CA GLU A 136 -13.37 -4.30 8.64
C GLU A 136 -14.10 -4.89 9.84
N GLU A 137 -13.40 -5.63 10.69
CA GLU A 137 -13.99 -6.32 11.83
C GLU A 137 -13.33 -5.88 13.13
N VAL A 138 -14.14 -5.57 14.11
CA VAL A 138 -13.71 -5.34 15.49
C VAL A 138 -14.11 -6.55 16.32
N VAL A 139 -13.12 -7.35 16.77
CA VAL A 139 -13.36 -8.51 17.61
C VAL A 139 -13.30 -8.18 19.10
N GLU A 140 -13.76 -9.12 19.95
CA GLU A 140 -13.79 -8.94 21.38
C GLU A 140 -12.41 -8.55 21.94
N GLY A 141 -12.37 -7.47 22.72
CA GLY A 141 -11.16 -6.97 23.38
C GLY A 141 -10.32 -6.02 22.56
N MET A 142 -10.60 -5.85 21.27
CA MET A 142 -10.01 -4.77 20.48
C MET A 142 -10.43 -3.40 21.04
N GLN A 143 -9.52 -2.47 20.97
CA GLN A 143 -9.82 -1.07 21.18
C GLN A 143 -10.39 -0.51 19.87
N SER A 144 -11.61 0.00 19.91
CA SER A 144 -12.19 0.75 18.80
C SER A 144 -11.75 2.20 18.87
N ASP A 145 -11.49 2.81 17.72
CA ASP A 145 -11.24 4.24 17.62
C ASP A 145 -12.48 5.00 18.15
N GLU A 146 -12.31 5.93 19.10
CA GLU A 146 -13.42 6.70 19.72
C GLU A 146 -14.08 7.71 18.77
N HIS A 147 -14.04 7.50 17.47
CA HIS A 147 -14.79 8.31 16.50
C HIS A 147 -16.18 7.73 16.19
N GLY A 148 -16.59 6.68 16.90
CA GLY A 148 -17.94 6.14 16.88
C GLY A 148 -18.89 7.02 17.71
N HIS A 149 -19.94 7.49 17.09
CA HIS A 149 -21.00 8.31 17.62
C HIS A 149 -21.50 7.82 18.98
N SER A 150 -21.28 8.64 20.02
CA SER A 150 -21.93 8.50 21.32
C SER A 150 -23.42 8.64 21.12
N HIS A 151 -24.15 7.53 21.16
CA HIS A 151 -25.59 7.56 21.38
C HIS A 151 -25.82 7.94 22.85
N THR A 152 -25.99 9.24 23.10
CA THR A 152 -26.70 9.68 24.29
C THR A 152 -28.18 9.44 24.02
N ASP A 153 -28.76 8.49 24.76
CA ASP A 153 -30.21 8.36 24.88
C ASP A 153 -30.80 9.67 25.41
N ASP A 154 -31.48 10.39 24.53
CA ASP A 154 -32.59 11.28 24.90
C ASP A 154 -33.41 11.70 23.67
N ASP A 155 -34.63 11.11 23.64
CA ASP A 155 -35.93 11.64 23.24
C ASP A 155 -36.21 12.11 21.80
N ASP A 156 -37.15 11.39 21.20
CA ASP A 156 -38.17 11.74 20.20
C ASP A 156 -37.89 12.85 19.17
N SER A 157 -37.60 12.38 17.93
CA SER A 157 -38.29 12.89 16.73
C SER A 157 -38.03 11.99 15.50
N GLU A 158 -39.13 11.52 14.88
CA GLU A 158 -39.14 10.82 13.61
C GLU A 158 -38.53 11.66 12.49
N HIS A 159 -37.33 11.30 12.02
CA HIS A 159 -36.89 11.56 10.65
C HIS A 159 -36.19 10.33 10.13
N SER A 160 -36.93 9.61 9.27
CA SER A 160 -36.40 8.57 8.40
C SER A 160 -35.57 9.21 7.30
N ASP A 161 -34.27 9.36 7.53
CA ASP A 161 -33.27 9.37 6.47
C ASP A 161 -32.39 8.14 6.70
N ALA A 162 -32.46 7.21 5.73
CA ALA A 162 -31.53 6.12 5.66
C ALA A 162 -30.13 6.71 5.43
N SER A 163 -29.38 6.91 6.51
CA SER A 163 -27.95 7.04 6.42
C SER A 163 -27.44 5.68 5.98
N ASP A 164 -26.98 5.58 4.73
CA ASP A 164 -25.99 4.56 4.37
C ASP A 164 -24.86 4.72 5.38
N GLU A 165 -24.80 3.83 6.37
CA GLU A 165 -23.58 3.67 7.17
C GLU A 165 -22.52 3.32 6.15
N ASP A 166 -21.53 4.22 5.96
CA ASP A 166 -20.39 3.98 5.06
C ASP A 166 -19.65 2.74 5.61
N THR A 167 -19.96 1.59 5.05
CA THR A 167 -19.31 0.32 5.40
C THR A 167 -17.83 0.42 5.04
N GLU A 168 -16.97 0.43 6.04
CA GLU A 168 -15.52 0.44 5.83
C GLU A 168 -15.03 -0.98 5.52
N TYR A 169 -14.34 -1.12 4.39
CA TYR A 169 -13.76 -2.38 3.97
C TYR A 169 -12.30 -2.48 4.38
N ASP A 170 -11.89 -3.67 4.80
CA ASP A 170 -10.48 -3.97 5.06
C ASP A 170 -9.69 -3.91 3.75
N GLU A 171 -8.67 -3.04 3.72
CA GLU A 171 -7.85 -2.75 2.55
C GLU A 171 -6.74 -3.77 2.29
N HIS A 172 -6.45 -4.65 3.27
CA HIS A 172 -5.27 -5.52 3.26
C HIS A 172 -5.47 -6.79 2.41
N ILE A 173 -6.14 -6.63 1.26
CA ILE A 173 -6.55 -7.69 0.32
C ILE A 173 -5.40 -8.55 -0.18
N TRP A 174 -4.19 -8.01 -0.20
CA TRP A 174 -2.98 -8.70 -0.70
C TRP A 174 -2.43 -9.74 0.28
N LEU A 175 -2.86 -9.76 1.54
CA LEU A 175 -2.43 -10.74 2.54
C LEU A 175 -3.12 -12.10 2.39
N SER A 176 -4.07 -12.21 1.46
CA SER A 176 -4.67 -13.46 1.01
C SER A 176 -3.98 -13.99 -0.23
N LEU A 177 -3.43 -15.21 -0.17
CA LEU A 177 -2.89 -15.90 -1.35
C LEU A 177 -3.99 -16.21 -2.37
N LYS A 178 -5.23 -16.43 -1.93
CA LYS A 178 -6.38 -16.67 -2.81
C LYS A 178 -6.75 -15.41 -3.59
N ASN A 179 -6.73 -14.24 -2.93
CA ASN A 179 -6.95 -12.96 -3.59
C ASN A 179 -5.77 -12.60 -4.51
N ALA A 180 -4.53 -12.82 -4.08
CA ALA A 180 -3.34 -12.57 -4.88
C ALA A 180 -3.39 -13.28 -6.24
N LYS A 181 -3.86 -14.54 -6.28
CA LYS A 181 -4.06 -15.28 -7.55
C LYS A 181 -5.07 -14.59 -8.46
N VAL A 182 -6.22 -14.18 -7.93
CA VAL A 182 -7.28 -13.49 -8.68
C VAL A 182 -6.78 -12.15 -9.21
N LEU A 183 -6.17 -11.36 -8.34
CA LEU A 183 -5.69 -10.01 -8.66
C LEU A 183 -4.52 -10.06 -9.68
N THR A 184 -3.61 -11.03 -9.57
CA THR A 184 -2.55 -11.26 -10.58
C THR A 184 -3.15 -11.53 -11.95
N GLN A 185 -4.18 -12.38 -12.05
CA GLN A 185 -4.84 -12.66 -13.32
C GLN A 185 -5.54 -11.41 -13.90
N GLN A 186 -6.20 -10.62 -13.05
CA GLN A 186 -6.88 -9.39 -13.49
C GLN A 186 -5.88 -8.34 -13.97
N LEU A 187 -4.77 -8.17 -13.26
CA LEU A 187 -3.67 -7.28 -13.68
C LEU A 187 -3.08 -7.72 -15.02
N ALA A 188 -2.86 -9.01 -15.23
CA ALA A 188 -2.39 -9.55 -16.51
C ALA A 188 -3.36 -9.23 -17.65
N ASN A 189 -4.68 -9.28 -17.40
CA ASN A 189 -5.68 -8.92 -18.41
C ASN A 189 -5.57 -7.45 -18.80
N VAL A 190 -5.40 -6.53 -17.84
CA VAL A 190 -5.22 -5.09 -18.13
C VAL A 190 -3.91 -4.83 -18.88
N ILE A 191 -2.81 -5.50 -18.50
CA ILE A 191 -1.51 -5.34 -19.17
C ILE A 191 -1.57 -5.83 -20.62
N LYS A 192 -2.27 -6.95 -20.89
CA LYS A 192 -2.50 -7.46 -22.25
C LYS A 192 -3.30 -6.48 -23.13
N GLU A 193 -4.17 -5.67 -22.53
CA GLU A 193 -4.87 -4.60 -23.27
C GLU A 193 -3.95 -3.42 -23.60
N LEU A 194 -2.96 -3.13 -22.73
CA LEU A 194 -1.98 -2.05 -22.97
C LEU A 194 -0.96 -2.41 -24.05
N ASP A 195 -0.51 -3.67 -24.05
CA ASP A 195 0.45 -4.20 -25.04
C ASP A 195 -0.01 -5.56 -25.57
N SER A 196 -0.92 -5.51 -26.53
CA SER A 196 -1.53 -6.71 -27.11
C SER A 196 -0.57 -7.55 -27.97
N GLU A 197 0.56 -6.98 -28.40
CA GLU A 197 1.56 -7.71 -29.20
C GLU A 197 2.26 -8.80 -28.40
N ASN A 198 2.37 -8.61 -27.06
CA ASN A 198 3.03 -9.57 -26.15
C ASN A 198 2.04 -10.24 -25.17
N ALA A 199 0.75 -10.24 -25.50
CA ALA A 199 -0.31 -10.76 -24.63
C ALA A 199 -0.07 -12.22 -24.17
N ASP A 200 0.46 -13.07 -25.06
CA ASP A 200 0.74 -14.48 -24.76
C ASP A 200 1.89 -14.63 -23.75
N GLU A 201 2.90 -13.77 -23.81
CA GLU A 201 4.01 -13.76 -22.85
C GLU A 201 3.52 -13.34 -21.47
N TYR A 202 2.74 -12.27 -21.37
CA TYR A 202 2.18 -11.81 -20.09
C TYR A 202 1.24 -12.86 -19.46
N GLN A 203 0.44 -13.56 -20.28
CA GLN A 203 -0.38 -14.65 -19.78
C GLN A 203 0.48 -15.81 -19.28
N SER A 204 1.52 -16.21 -20.01
CA SER A 204 2.42 -17.29 -19.60
C SER A 204 3.13 -16.97 -18.29
N ASN A 205 3.61 -15.72 -18.12
CA ASN A 205 4.25 -15.27 -16.90
C ASN A 205 3.26 -15.25 -15.71
N ALA A 206 2.06 -14.72 -15.94
CA ALA A 206 1.01 -14.71 -14.92
C ALA A 206 0.63 -16.13 -14.48
N ASP A 207 0.44 -17.07 -15.43
CA ASP A 207 0.13 -18.47 -15.13
C ASP A 207 1.23 -19.14 -14.30
N ALA A 208 2.50 -18.88 -14.63
CA ALA A 208 3.64 -19.39 -13.88
C ALA A 208 3.68 -18.83 -12.45
N TYR A 209 3.41 -17.55 -12.29
CA TYR A 209 3.38 -16.91 -10.96
C TYR A 209 2.18 -17.35 -10.13
N ILE A 210 0.99 -17.44 -10.73
CA ILE A 210 -0.23 -17.96 -10.08
C ILE A 210 -0.02 -19.42 -9.62
N LYS A 211 0.74 -20.20 -10.37
CA LYS A 211 1.10 -21.55 -9.94
C LYS A 211 1.93 -21.53 -8.67
N GLN A 212 2.94 -20.65 -8.55
CA GLN A 212 3.75 -20.51 -7.34
C GLN A 212 2.89 -20.08 -6.14
N LEU A 213 2.00 -19.10 -6.34
CA LEU A 213 1.03 -18.69 -5.32
C LEU A 213 0.12 -19.84 -4.88
N SER A 214 -0.32 -20.68 -5.84
CA SER A 214 -1.19 -21.82 -5.55
C SER A 214 -0.47 -22.94 -4.81
N ASP A 215 0.79 -23.15 -5.08
CA ASP A 215 1.60 -24.14 -4.37
C ASP A 215 1.86 -23.68 -2.92
N LEU A 216 2.15 -22.39 -2.70
CA LEU A 216 2.30 -21.80 -1.37
C LEU A 216 0.97 -21.80 -0.58
N ASP A 217 -0.16 -21.51 -1.22
CA ASP A 217 -1.49 -21.59 -0.60
C ASP A 217 -1.78 -22.99 -0.02
N LYS A 218 -1.42 -24.05 -0.74
CA LYS A 218 -1.53 -25.42 -0.23
C LYS A 218 -0.59 -25.71 0.94
N GLU A 219 0.60 -25.08 0.96
CA GLU A 219 1.50 -25.19 2.11
C GLU A 219 0.89 -24.56 3.35
N TYR A 220 0.27 -23.37 3.21
CA TYR A 220 -0.49 -22.72 4.29
C TYR A 220 -1.61 -23.63 4.80
N GLU A 221 -2.46 -24.16 3.91
CA GLU A 221 -3.53 -25.10 4.28
C GLU A 221 -2.98 -26.32 5.04
N THR A 222 -1.87 -26.88 4.59
CA THR A 222 -1.25 -28.07 5.21
C THR A 222 -0.71 -27.76 6.61
N VAL A 223 0.04 -26.66 6.75
CA VAL A 223 0.66 -26.27 8.01
C VAL A 223 -0.41 -25.93 9.03
N ILE A 224 -1.37 -25.07 8.66
CA ILE A 224 -2.40 -24.59 9.58
C ILE A 224 -3.34 -25.72 10.00
N SER A 225 -3.81 -26.56 9.07
CA SER A 225 -4.70 -27.70 9.41
C SER A 225 -4.06 -28.76 10.29
N SER A 226 -2.72 -28.81 10.32
CA SER A 226 -1.96 -29.74 11.18
C SER A 226 -1.47 -29.11 12.48
N SER A 227 -1.71 -27.83 12.71
CA SER A 227 -1.27 -27.10 13.89
C SER A 227 -2.07 -27.49 15.13
N ARG A 228 -1.49 -27.26 16.32
CA ARG A 228 -2.13 -27.55 17.61
C ARG A 228 -3.16 -26.50 18.00
N LEU A 229 -2.86 -25.25 17.69
CA LEU A 229 -3.71 -24.09 17.94
C LEU A 229 -4.34 -23.65 16.63
N ASP A 230 -5.50 -23.03 16.72
CA ASP A 230 -6.26 -22.41 15.66
C ASP A 230 -6.43 -20.90 15.86
N THR A 231 -5.82 -20.34 16.90
CA THR A 231 -6.00 -18.96 17.34
C THR A 231 -4.66 -18.27 17.49
N VAL A 232 -4.55 -17.05 16.96
CA VAL A 232 -3.37 -16.18 17.08
C VAL A 232 -3.68 -14.93 17.91
N VAL A 233 -2.67 -14.38 18.60
CA VAL A 233 -2.81 -13.15 19.39
C VAL A 233 -1.82 -12.12 18.94
N PHE A 234 -2.32 -10.94 18.54
CA PHE A 234 -1.54 -9.79 18.12
C PHE A 234 -1.50 -8.73 19.22
N GLY A 235 -0.30 -8.34 19.59
CA GLY A 235 -0.05 -7.16 20.41
C GLY A 235 0.17 -5.92 19.54
N ASP A 236 -0.69 -5.72 18.54
CA ASP A 236 -0.55 -4.69 17.52
C ASP A 236 -1.87 -4.47 16.76
N ARG A 237 -1.84 -3.67 15.65
CA ARG A 237 -2.88 -3.61 14.62
C ARG A 237 -2.99 -4.97 13.91
N PHE A 238 -4.14 -5.25 13.34
CA PHE A 238 -4.42 -6.53 12.70
C PHE A 238 -4.80 -6.40 11.22
N PRO A 239 -3.83 -6.31 10.30
CA PRO A 239 -4.10 -6.24 8.87
C PRO A 239 -4.35 -7.61 8.21
N PHE A 240 -4.37 -8.72 8.96
CA PHE A 240 -4.38 -10.09 8.41
C PHE A 240 -5.79 -10.71 8.29
N ARG A 241 -6.84 -9.88 8.22
CA ARG A 241 -8.24 -10.32 8.12
C ARG A 241 -8.46 -11.38 7.04
N TYR A 242 -7.99 -11.11 5.82
CA TYR A 242 -8.13 -12.04 4.69
C TYR A 242 -7.32 -13.32 4.86
N LEU A 243 -6.14 -13.24 5.48
CA LEU A 243 -5.30 -14.41 5.72
C LEU A 243 -5.96 -15.36 6.71
N VAL A 244 -6.44 -14.87 7.85
CA VAL A 244 -7.08 -15.73 8.87
C VAL A 244 -8.35 -16.37 8.36
N ASP A 245 -9.17 -15.63 7.58
CA ASP A 245 -10.37 -16.15 6.95
C ASP A 245 -10.08 -17.23 5.90
N ASP A 246 -9.00 -17.08 5.15
CA ASP A 246 -8.61 -18.05 4.12
C ASP A 246 -8.35 -19.44 4.71
N TYR A 247 -7.90 -19.51 5.97
CA TYR A 247 -7.48 -20.75 6.63
C TYR A 247 -8.24 -21.07 7.90
N ASN A 248 -9.36 -20.39 8.18
CA ASN A 248 -10.21 -20.56 9.38
C ASN A 248 -9.41 -20.46 10.69
N LEU A 249 -8.60 -19.43 10.82
CA LEU A 249 -7.94 -19.07 12.07
C LEU A 249 -8.78 -18.06 12.84
N ASP A 250 -8.90 -18.28 14.15
CA ASP A 250 -9.38 -17.27 15.09
C ASP A 250 -8.25 -16.31 15.49
N TYR A 251 -8.61 -15.12 15.93
CA TYR A 251 -7.61 -14.13 16.34
C TYR A 251 -8.11 -13.19 17.42
N TYR A 252 -7.16 -12.63 18.17
CA TYR A 252 -7.34 -11.48 19.05
C TYR A 252 -6.25 -10.47 18.74
N ALA A 253 -6.59 -9.17 18.77
CA ALA A 253 -5.63 -8.12 18.49
C ALA A 253 -5.90 -6.86 19.32
N ALA A 254 -4.91 -5.98 19.41
CA ALA A 254 -5.07 -4.74 20.13
C ALA A 254 -5.95 -3.74 19.38
N PHE A 255 -5.82 -3.66 18.05
CA PHE A 255 -6.51 -2.72 17.18
C PHE A 255 -6.91 -3.36 15.85
N ALA A 256 -7.90 -2.77 15.18
CA ALA A 256 -8.22 -3.05 13.79
C ALA A 256 -7.04 -2.72 12.84
N GLY A 257 -7.07 -3.25 11.61
CA GLY A 257 -5.96 -3.14 10.66
C GLY A 257 -5.61 -1.72 10.26
N CYS A 258 -6.64 -0.90 10.03
CA CYS A 258 -6.52 0.49 9.58
C CYS A 258 -6.41 1.50 10.76
N SER A 259 -6.42 1.05 12.02
CA SER A 259 -6.37 1.93 13.17
C SER A 259 -5.08 2.77 13.23
N ALA A 260 -5.23 4.04 13.57
CA ALA A 260 -4.12 4.96 13.84
C ALA A 260 -3.62 4.91 15.29
N GLU A 261 -4.24 4.10 16.15
CA GLU A 261 -3.91 4.00 17.57
C GLU A 261 -2.51 3.38 17.77
N THR A 262 -1.76 3.95 18.70
CA THR A 262 -0.40 3.52 19.03
C THR A 262 -0.24 3.09 20.50
N GLU A 263 -1.27 3.32 21.33
CA GLU A 263 -1.26 3.00 22.76
C GLU A 263 -2.51 2.20 23.12
N ALA A 264 -2.33 0.97 23.59
CA ALA A 264 -3.43 0.14 24.03
C ALA A 264 -3.88 0.49 25.46
N SER A 265 -5.19 0.49 25.68
CA SER A 265 -5.77 0.67 27.02
C SER A 265 -5.37 -0.47 27.95
N PHE A 266 -5.37 -0.19 29.26
CA PHE A 266 -5.13 -1.23 30.26
C PHE A 266 -6.13 -2.39 30.16
N LYS A 267 -7.38 -2.10 29.78
CA LYS A 267 -8.43 -3.11 29.56
C LYS A 267 -8.05 -4.05 28.40
N THR A 268 -7.64 -3.50 27.27
CA THR A 268 -7.19 -4.26 26.10
C THR A 268 -5.98 -5.13 26.43
N VAL A 269 -4.95 -4.56 27.06
CA VAL A 269 -3.75 -5.31 27.49
C VAL A 269 -4.09 -6.46 28.41
N THR A 270 -4.93 -6.22 29.43
CA THR A 270 -5.32 -7.26 30.40
C THR A 270 -6.14 -8.36 29.75
N PHE A 271 -7.05 -8.00 28.85
CA PHE A 271 -7.85 -8.94 28.08
C PHE A 271 -6.96 -9.85 27.21
N LEU A 272 -6.06 -9.27 26.43
CA LEU A 272 -5.16 -10.02 25.55
C LEU A 272 -4.17 -10.90 26.33
N ALA A 273 -3.64 -10.42 27.45
CA ALA A 273 -2.81 -11.26 28.35
C ALA A 273 -3.60 -12.47 28.90
N GLY A 274 -4.88 -12.26 29.24
CA GLY A 274 -5.78 -13.33 29.66
C GLY A 274 -6.02 -14.34 28.54
N LYS A 275 -6.19 -13.91 27.30
CA LYS A 275 -6.35 -14.79 26.12
C LYS A 275 -5.08 -15.57 25.80
N VAL A 276 -3.90 -14.97 25.90
CA VAL A 276 -2.61 -15.66 25.78
C VAL A 276 -2.52 -16.81 26.81
N ASP A 277 -2.90 -16.55 28.05
CA ASP A 277 -2.91 -17.56 29.12
C ASP A 277 -3.96 -18.65 28.87
N GLU A 278 -5.15 -18.30 28.38
CA GLU A 278 -6.27 -19.22 28.10
C GLU A 278 -5.94 -20.18 26.96
N ILE A 279 -5.45 -19.64 25.84
CA ILE A 279 -5.06 -20.37 24.62
C ILE A 279 -3.79 -21.20 24.89
N GLY A 280 -2.93 -20.73 25.78
CA GLY A 280 -1.64 -21.33 26.08
C GLY A 280 -0.62 -21.19 24.94
N THR A 281 -0.77 -20.13 24.12
CA THR A 281 0.20 -19.82 23.08
C THR A 281 1.53 -19.37 23.69
N LYS A 282 2.62 -19.68 23.00
CA LYS A 282 3.97 -19.25 23.37
C LYS A 282 4.46 -18.06 22.55
N VAL A 283 3.61 -17.54 21.65
CA VAL A 283 3.93 -16.45 20.74
C VAL A 283 2.87 -15.36 20.85
N ILE A 284 3.32 -14.12 20.89
CA ILE A 284 2.51 -12.91 20.66
C ILE A 284 3.03 -12.31 19.37
N LEU A 285 2.13 -12.01 18.44
CA LEU A 285 2.49 -11.47 17.13
C LEU A 285 2.48 -9.93 17.16
N ALA A 286 3.37 -9.34 16.37
CA ALA A 286 3.43 -7.93 16.03
C ALA A 286 3.52 -7.80 14.51
N ILE A 287 3.39 -6.58 13.97
CA ILE A 287 3.57 -6.31 12.54
C ILE A 287 4.96 -5.72 12.25
N ASP A 288 5.36 -5.76 10.98
CA ASP A 288 6.56 -5.07 10.50
C ASP A 288 6.50 -3.56 10.79
N GLY A 289 7.65 -3.00 11.14
CA GLY A 289 7.75 -1.58 11.51
C GLY A 289 7.25 -1.21 12.91
N SER A 290 6.65 -2.15 13.65
CA SER A 290 6.22 -1.96 15.04
C SER A 290 7.40 -1.79 16.00
N ASP A 291 7.20 -1.03 17.08
CA ASP A 291 8.16 -0.96 18.20
C ASP A 291 7.96 -2.05 19.26
N GLU A 292 7.00 -2.96 19.03
CA GLU A 292 6.66 -4.12 19.88
C GLU A 292 6.27 -3.79 21.34
N LYS A 293 6.07 -2.51 21.67
CA LYS A 293 5.78 -2.09 23.07
C LYS A 293 4.50 -2.73 23.60
N ILE A 294 3.46 -2.79 22.78
CA ILE A 294 2.16 -3.34 23.19
C ILE A 294 2.31 -4.84 23.40
N ALA A 295 2.94 -5.57 22.48
CA ALA A 295 3.21 -7.00 22.59
C ALA A 295 4.03 -7.32 23.84
N ASN A 296 5.07 -6.54 24.13
CA ASN A 296 5.86 -6.68 25.37
C ASN A 296 5.03 -6.39 26.63
N THR A 297 4.16 -5.37 26.60
CA THR A 297 3.28 -5.03 27.71
C THR A 297 2.28 -6.15 27.97
N ILE A 298 1.71 -6.76 26.93
CA ILE A 298 0.82 -7.93 27.06
C ILE A 298 1.58 -9.09 27.68
N LYS A 299 2.75 -9.44 27.17
CA LYS A 299 3.64 -10.48 27.69
C LYS A 299 3.91 -10.31 29.19
N ASP A 300 4.26 -9.09 29.62
CA ASP A 300 4.56 -8.76 31.02
C ASP A 300 3.36 -8.91 31.95
N ASN A 301 2.14 -8.93 31.38
CA ASN A 301 0.89 -9.13 32.12
C ASN A 301 0.35 -10.59 32.05
N THR A 302 1.00 -11.50 31.30
CA THR A 302 0.70 -12.93 31.31
C THR A 302 1.23 -13.61 32.59
N LYS A 303 0.77 -14.83 32.88
CA LYS A 303 1.24 -15.62 34.04
C LYS A 303 2.71 -16.01 33.94
N ASP A 304 3.12 -16.52 32.78
CA ASP A 304 4.45 -17.10 32.56
C ASP A 304 5.49 -16.06 32.12
N LYS A 305 5.09 -14.99 31.45
CA LYS A 305 5.93 -13.89 30.93
C LYS A 305 7.09 -14.35 30.03
N ASN A 306 6.93 -15.49 29.37
CA ASN A 306 7.97 -16.15 28.59
C ASN A 306 7.63 -16.33 27.13
N GLN A 307 6.57 -15.68 26.65
CA GLN A 307 6.19 -15.69 25.24
C GLN A 307 7.29 -15.06 24.38
N GLU A 308 7.48 -15.59 23.19
CA GLU A 308 8.25 -14.94 22.14
C GLU A 308 7.39 -13.89 21.43
N ILE A 309 8.00 -12.80 21.03
CA ILE A 309 7.34 -11.83 20.15
C ILE A 309 7.89 -12.07 18.75
N LEU A 310 7.01 -12.40 17.82
CA LEU A 310 7.36 -12.66 16.44
C LEU A 310 6.62 -11.69 15.51
N VAL A 311 7.29 -11.30 14.42
CA VAL A 311 6.77 -10.34 13.47
C VAL A 311 6.18 -11.06 12.26
N LEU A 312 4.94 -10.71 11.91
CA LEU A 312 4.33 -10.98 10.61
C LEU A 312 4.48 -9.74 9.73
N ASP A 313 5.05 -9.92 8.54
CA ASP A 313 5.26 -8.83 7.59
C ASP A 313 3.95 -8.56 6.82
N SER A 314 3.39 -7.39 7.02
CA SER A 314 2.17 -6.92 6.38
C SER A 314 2.39 -6.31 5.00
N MET A 315 3.62 -6.05 4.62
CA MET A 315 4.00 -5.34 3.39
C MET A 315 3.40 -3.93 3.26
N GLN A 316 3.01 -3.30 4.39
CA GLN A 316 2.47 -1.93 4.41
C GLN A 316 3.56 -0.85 4.38
N SER A 317 4.76 -1.15 4.88
CA SER A 317 5.87 -0.19 5.03
C SER A 317 7.18 -0.75 4.45
N VAL A 318 7.18 -1.03 3.16
CA VAL A 318 8.29 -1.69 2.47
C VAL A 318 9.44 -0.73 2.21
N LYS A 319 10.67 -1.26 2.30
CA LYS A 319 11.90 -0.60 1.84
C LYS A 319 12.58 -1.50 0.80
N THR A 320 12.32 -1.23 -0.46
CA THR A 320 12.83 -2.06 -1.57
C THR A 320 14.35 -2.14 -1.65
N THR A 321 15.06 -1.20 -1.00
CA THR A 321 16.54 -1.14 -1.01
C THR A 321 17.20 -1.99 0.07
N GLU A 322 16.46 -2.62 0.99
CA GLU A 322 17.06 -3.33 2.13
C GLU A 322 17.50 -4.77 1.78
N SER A 323 16.90 -5.42 0.76
CA SER A 323 17.27 -6.78 0.38
C SER A 323 16.88 -7.10 -1.06
N ASP A 324 17.83 -7.65 -1.83
CA ASP A 324 17.56 -8.16 -3.18
C ASP A 324 16.61 -9.37 -3.18
N ASP A 325 16.48 -10.07 -2.02
CA ASP A 325 15.60 -11.23 -1.85
C ASP A 325 14.18 -10.86 -1.38
N TYR A 326 13.87 -9.58 -1.18
CA TYR A 326 12.54 -9.14 -0.74
C TYR A 326 11.58 -9.21 -1.93
N ASN A 327 10.68 -10.17 -1.90
CA ASN A 327 9.58 -10.30 -2.86
C ASN A 327 8.35 -10.89 -2.16
N TYR A 328 7.18 -10.73 -2.77
CA TYR A 328 5.90 -11.13 -2.20
C TYR A 328 5.88 -12.60 -1.74
N ILE A 329 6.33 -13.53 -2.56
CA ILE A 329 6.34 -14.97 -2.22
C ILE A 329 7.27 -15.23 -1.03
N ASN A 330 8.47 -14.66 -1.01
CA ASN A 330 9.42 -14.86 0.08
C ASN A 330 8.90 -14.28 1.40
N VAL A 331 8.20 -13.15 1.36
CA VAL A 331 7.52 -12.59 2.55
C VAL A 331 6.46 -13.54 3.04
N MET A 332 5.58 -14.04 2.17
CA MET A 332 4.53 -14.98 2.57
C MET A 332 5.10 -16.32 3.07
N VAL A 333 6.22 -16.81 2.54
CA VAL A 333 6.93 -17.99 3.08
C VAL A 333 7.46 -17.75 4.49
N LYS A 334 8.03 -16.56 4.74
CA LYS A 334 8.48 -16.17 6.09
C LYS A 334 7.30 -16.07 7.05
N ASN A 335 6.20 -15.46 6.62
CA ASN A 335 4.96 -15.37 7.40
C ASN A 335 4.41 -16.76 7.75
N LEU A 336 4.42 -17.72 6.83
CA LEU A 336 4.05 -19.10 7.11
C LEU A 336 4.93 -19.74 8.20
N THR A 337 6.23 -19.45 8.16
CA THR A 337 7.18 -19.95 9.17
C THR A 337 6.86 -19.38 10.55
N VAL A 338 6.51 -18.11 10.64
CA VAL A 338 6.10 -17.45 11.90
C VAL A 338 4.78 -18.03 12.38
N LEU A 339 3.77 -18.17 11.51
CA LEU A 339 2.48 -18.78 11.88
C LEU A 339 2.64 -20.21 12.39
N LYS A 340 3.50 -21.02 11.77
CA LYS A 340 3.79 -22.38 12.24
C LYS A 340 4.34 -22.40 13.67
N GLN A 341 5.13 -21.40 14.06
CA GLN A 341 5.64 -21.26 15.43
C GLN A 341 4.55 -20.77 16.37
N ALA A 342 3.73 -19.80 15.93
CA ALA A 342 2.65 -19.25 16.76
C ALA A 342 1.56 -20.26 17.06
N LEU A 343 1.31 -21.20 16.16
CA LEU A 343 0.27 -22.22 16.25
C LEU A 343 0.77 -23.58 16.79
N ALA A 344 2.03 -23.67 17.22
CA ALA A 344 2.69 -24.91 17.69
C ALA A 344 2.20 -25.43 19.06
#